data_6a552089b9b98d5df3f901dbcf78f2f4
#
_entry.id   6a552089b9b98d5df3f901dbcf78f2f4
#
_cell.length_a   1.000
_cell.length_b   1.000
_cell.length_c   1.000
_cell.angle_alpha   90.00
_cell.angle_beta   90.00
_cell.angle_gamma   90.00
#
_symmetry.space_group_name_H-M   'P 1'
#
loop_
_entity.id
_entity.type
_entity.pdbx_description
1 polymer ?
#
loop_
_entity_poly.entity_id
_entity_poly.type
_entity_poly.pdbx_seq_one_letter_code
_entity_poly.pdbx_strand_id
1 'polypeptide(L)'
;KTKPTRPSRGHVSVLRQLCQLIPPHLVPKLARATGADRKARTFQPWSHVVAMLYAQVSHALSLNDVCDALRLRRTELATVRGAQPPAKNTLSHANKVRDHRLAEQLFWRMLEHLGVQWPAFVRGQPGRGPGHRFRRSVQIVDATIIGLVASCLDWAKHRRRKAAAKCHLRLDLHSFLPRMAVVDAGTADVTRAAELCAGLRAGEVVIFDKAYVDFPHLNVLHQRGVFWVSRCLERF
;
A
#
# COMPACT_ATOMS: atom_id res chain seq x y z
N LYS A 1 22.39 -23.89 -4.02
CA LYS A 1 22.54 -22.64 -3.24
C LYS A 1 23.06 -21.56 -4.20
N THR A 2 22.18 -20.76 -4.80
CA THR A 2 22.54 -19.62 -5.62
C THR A 2 23.08 -18.50 -4.72
N LYS A 3 24.32 -18.07 -4.97
CA LYS A 3 24.93 -16.92 -4.29
C LYS A 3 24.06 -15.67 -4.52
N PRO A 4 23.79 -14.88 -3.48
CA PRO A 4 23.09 -13.61 -3.67
C PRO A 4 23.95 -12.69 -4.55
N THR A 5 23.46 -12.39 -5.75
CA THR A 5 24.08 -11.39 -6.63
C THR A 5 23.99 -10.01 -5.96
N ARG A 6 25.10 -9.27 -5.94
CA ARG A 6 25.12 -7.89 -5.45
C ARG A 6 24.05 -7.07 -6.15
N PRO A 7 23.23 -6.30 -5.42
CA PRO A 7 22.19 -5.47 -6.04
C PRO A 7 22.83 -4.47 -7.01
N SER A 8 22.38 -4.49 -8.26
CA SER A 8 22.79 -3.50 -9.24
C SER A 8 22.04 -2.18 -8.97
N ARG A 9 22.72 -1.05 -9.17
CA ARG A 9 22.19 0.29 -8.89
C ARG A 9 21.19 0.82 -9.94
N GLY A 10 20.81 0.02 -10.93
CA GLY A 10 19.84 0.43 -11.95
C GLY A 10 18.39 0.22 -11.50
N HIS A 11 17.51 1.21 -11.72
CA HIS A 11 16.08 1.12 -11.36
C HIS A 11 15.39 -0.14 -11.92
N VAL A 12 15.74 -0.60 -13.11
CA VAL A 12 15.16 -1.82 -13.71
C VAL A 12 15.67 -3.08 -13.03
N SER A 13 16.90 -3.09 -12.52
CA SER A 13 17.42 -4.24 -11.76
C SER A 13 16.73 -4.36 -10.41
N VAL A 14 16.48 -3.25 -9.73
CA VAL A 14 15.69 -3.22 -8.49
C VAL A 14 14.26 -3.67 -8.78
N LEU A 15 13.63 -3.12 -9.81
CA LEU A 15 12.29 -3.52 -10.25
C LEU A 15 12.22 -5.04 -10.51
N ARG A 16 13.19 -5.61 -11.24
CA ARG A 16 13.24 -7.04 -11.51
C ARG A 16 13.33 -7.87 -10.23
N GLN A 17 14.16 -7.46 -9.28
CA GLN A 17 14.28 -8.13 -7.98
C GLN A 17 12.96 -8.08 -7.20
N LEU A 18 12.30 -6.92 -7.14
CA LEU A 18 10.98 -6.79 -6.52
C LEU A 18 9.93 -7.68 -7.21
N CYS A 19 9.90 -7.67 -8.54
CA CYS A 19 8.96 -8.48 -9.30
C CYS A 19 9.20 -9.99 -9.14
N GLN A 20 10.42 -10.42 -8.84
CA GLN A 20 10.75 -11.83 -8.55
C GLN A 20 10.13 -12.31 -7.23
N LEU A 21 9.90 -11.42 -6.27
CA LEU A 21 9.22 -11.77 -5.00
C LEU A 21 7.73 -12.07 -5.21
N ILE A 22 7.12 -11.57 -6.28
CA ILE A 22 5.71 -11.79 -6.56
C ILE A 22 5.55 -13.18 -7.21
N PRO A 23 4.75 -14.11 -6.63
CA PRO A 23 4.50 -15.41 -7.25
C PRO A 23 3.95 -15.26 -8.68
N PRO A 24 4.44 -16.02 -9.68
CA PRO A 24 4.04 -15.84 -11.08
C PRO A 24 2.54 -15.97 -11.33
N HIS A 25 1.87 -16.85 -10.60
CA HIS A 25 0.43 -17.12 -10.74
C HIS A 25 -0.46 -16.07 -10.06
N LEU A 26 0.10 -15.24 -9.16
CA LEU A 26 -0.71 -14.39 -8.29
C LEU A 26 -1.42 -13.28 -9.07
N VAL A 27 -0.71 -12.47 -9.86
CA VAL A 27 -1.32 -11.39 -10.63
C VAL A 27 -2.34 -11.90 -11.64
N PRO A 28 -2.07 -12.95 -12.45
CA PRO A 28 -3.08 -13.52 -13.33
C PRO A 28 -4.33 -14.04 -12.60
N LYS A 29 -4.16 -14.68 -11.43
CA LYS A 29 -5.28 -15.16 -10.61
C LYS A 29 -6.15 -14.00 -10.12
N LEU A 30 -5.54 -12.97 -9.57
CA LEU A 30 -6.25 -11.80 -9.07
C LEU A 30 -6.90 -10.99 -10.19
N ALA A 31 -6.24 -10.87 -11.35
CA ALA A 31 -6.79 -10.17 -12.49
C ALA A 31 -8.07 -10.84 -13.01
N ARG A 32 -8.10 -12.18 -13.06
CA ARG A 32 -9.32 -12.93 -13.41
C ARG A 32 -10.42 -12.74 -12.37
N ALA A 33 -10.10 -12.81 -11.09
CA ALA A 33 -11.07 -12.64 -10.01
C ALA A 33 -11.69 -11.25 -9.96
N THR A 34 -10.94 -10.21 -10.30
CA THR A 34 -11.40 -8.81 -10.33
C THR A 34 -11.89 -8.36 -11.71
N GLY A 35 -11.70 -9.19 -12.74
CA GLY A 35 -12.01 -8.83 -14.12
C GLY A 35 -11.06 -7.79 -14.73
N ALA A 36 -9.90 -7.54 -14.10
CA ALA A 36 -8.91 -6.58 -14.58
C ALA A 36 -8.19 -7.03 -15.87
N ASP A 37 -8.34 -8.28 -16.25
CA ASP A 37 -7.86 -8.86 -17.50
C ASP A 37 -8.86 -8.74 -18.66
N ARG A 38 -10.10 -8.35 -18.38
CA ARG A 38 -11.12 -8.17 -19.42
C ARG A 38 -10.64 -7.17 -20.46
N LYS A 39 -10.73 -7.54 -21.74
CA LYS A 39 -10.27 -6.74 -22.89
C LYS A 39 -8.77 -6.39 -22.89
N ALA A 40 -7.95 -7.06 -22.05
CA ALA A 40 -6.50 -6.89 -22.04
C ALA A 40 -5.87 -7.64 -23.23
N ARG A 41 -5.75 -7.00 -24.40
CA ARG A 41 -5.18 -7.62 -25.61
C ARG A 41 -3.64 -7.61 -25.58
N THR A 42 -3.03 -6.44 -25.57
CA THR A 42 -1.58 -6.25 -25.64
C THR A 42 -0.96 -5.84 -24.32
N PHE A 43 -1.65 -4.99 -23.55
CA PHE A 43 -1.18 -4.51 -22.26
C PHE A 43 -1.81 -5.33 -21.11
N GLN A 44 -1.16 -6.43 -20.78
CA GLN A 44 -1.63 -7.38 -19.77
C GLN A 44 -1.62 -6.78 -18.36
N PRO A 45 -2.42 -7.32 -17.40
CA PRO A 45 -2.41 -6.89 -16.00
C PRO A 45 -1.03 -6.97 -15.35
N TRP A 46 -0.22 -7.97 -15.69
CA TRP A 46 1.16 -8.05 -15.23
C TRP A 46 1.99 -6.85 -15.65
N SER A 47 1.95 -6.48 -16.93
CA SER A 47 2.67 -5.30 -17.44
C SER A 47 2.19 -4.01 -16.76
N HIS A 48 0.90 -3.93 -16.41
CA HIS A 48 0.36 -2.79 -15.66
C HIS A 48 0.93 -2.72 -14.24
N VAL A 49 0.93 -3.84 -13.49
CA VAL A 49 1.54 -3.91 -12.16
C VAL A 49 3.02 -3.52 -12.22
N VAL A 50 3.77 -4.05 -13.18
CA VAL A 50 5.19 -3.72 -13.38
C VAL A 50 5.38 -2.23 -13.66
N ALA A 51 4.54 -1.61 -14.51
CA ALA A 51 4.61 -0.19 -14.79
C ALA A 51 4.32 0.68 -13.57
N MET A 52 3.36 0.30 -12.73
CA MET A 52 3.02 1.02 -11.50
C MET A 52 4.13 0.86 -10.43
N LEU A 53 4.71 -0.33 -10.30
CA LEU A 53 5.87 -0.54 -9.42
C LEU A 53 7.08 0.26 -9.89
N TYR A 54 7.33 0.33 -11.20
CA TYR A 54 8.39 1.16 -11.77
C TYR A 54 8.18 2.64 -11.42
N ALA A 55 6.96 3.15 -11.56
CA ALA A 55 6.62 4.52 -11.20
C ALA A 55 7.02 4.87 -9.76
N GLN A 56 6.79 3.95 -8.82
CA GLN A 56 7.16 4.14 -7.41
C GLN A 56 8.67 4.08 -7.18
N VAL A 57 9.34 3.08 -7.77
CA VAL A 57 10.80 2.87 -7.60
C VAL A 57 11.61 4.01 -8.25
N SER A 58 11.12 4.56 -9.36
CA SER A 58 11.79 5.64 -10.09
C SER A 58 11.37 7.05 -9.63
N HIS A 59 10.41 7.16 -8.71
CA HIS A 59 9.79 8.42 -8.32
C HIS A 59 9.31 9.25 -9.51
N ALA A 60 8.73 8.58 -10.51
CA ALA A 60 8.25 9.22 -11.74
C ALA A 60 7.17 10.26 -11.44
N LEU A 61 7.31 11.44 -12.01
CA LEU A 61 6.41 12.58 -11.78
C LEU A 61 5.17 12.54 -12.67
N SER A 62 5.23 11.79 -13.76
CA SER A 62 4.12 11.69 -14.72
C SER A 62 4.02 10.30 -15.35
N LEU A 63 2.83 10.00 -15.92
CA LEU A 63 2.64 8.78 -16.71
C LEU A 63 3.50 8.78 -17.99
N ASN A 64 3.84 9.96 -18.51
CA ASN A 64 4.75 10.07 -19.67
C ASN A 64 6.13 9.58 -19.32
N ASP A 65 6.67 10.01 -18.16
CA ASP A 65 8.00 9.62 -17.72
C ASP A 65 8.09 8.09 -17.56
N VAL A 66 7.03 7.47 -16.99
CA VAL A 66 6.94 6.02 -16.88
C VAL A 66 6.96 5.34 -18.25
N CYS A 67 6.12 5.79 -19.18
CA CYS A 67 6.00 5.19 -20.50
C CYS A 67 7.30 5.33 -21.31
N ASP A 68 7.92 6.50 -21.28
CA ASP A 68 9.14 6.78 -22.04
C ASP A 68 10.33 6.01 -21.47
N ALA A 69 10.49 6.00 -20.17
CA ALA A 69 11.55 5.26 -19.51
C ALA A 69 11.44 3.73 -19.73
N LEU A 70 10.23 3.18 -19.64
CA LEU A 70 10.00 1.74 -19.88
C LEU A 70 10.16 1.39 -21.37
N ARG A 71 9.83 2.28 -22.29
CA ARG A 71 10.02 2.11 -23.73
C ARG A 71 11.50 2.06 -24.11
N LEU A 72 12.30 2.97 -23.56
CA LEU A 72 13.76 2.99 -23.76
C LEU A 72 14.42 1.70 -23.25
N ARG A 73 13.84 1.05 -22.24
CA ARG A 73 14.36 -0.17 -21.63
C ARG A 73 13.53 -1.41 -21.96
N ARG A 74 12.93 -1.45 -23.14
CA ARG A 74 12.01 -2.51 -23.56
C ARG A 74 12.64 -3.91 -23.46
N THR A 75 13.90 -4.05 -23.88
CA THR A 75 14.62 -5.33 -23.82
C THR A 75 14.82 -5.82 -22.39
N GLU A 76 15.24 -4.92 -21.49
CA GLU A 76 15.39 -5.23 -20.07
C GLU A 76 14.04 -5.55 -19.43
N LEU A 77 12.99 -4.78 -19.77
CA LEU A 77 11.64 -4.98 -19.27
C LEU A 77 11.08 -6.36 -19.64
N ALA A 78 11.34 -6.83 -20.87
CA ALA A 78 10.92 -8.16 -21.33
C ALA A 78 11.48 -9.29 -20.44
N THR A 79 12.65 -9.10 -19.82
CA THR A 79 13.21 -10.06 -18.85
C THR A 79 12.40 -10.15 -17.54
N VAL A 80 11.51 -9.18 -17.29
CA VAL A 80 10.59 -9.18 -16.14
C VAL A 80 9.31 -9.95 -16.52
N ARG A 81 9.46 -11.24 -16.78
CA ARG A 81 8.38 -12.15 -17.17
C ARG A 81 7.53 -11.62 -18.34
N GLY A 82 8.19 -11.17 -19.41
CA GLY A 82 7.54 -10.72 -20.63
C GLY A 82 6.75 -9.41 -20.49
N ALA A 83 7.02 -8.59 -19.47
CA ALA A 83 6.37 -7.30 -19.32
C ALA A 83 6.60 -6.40 -20.53
N GLN A 84 5.57 -5.67 -20.96
CA GLN A 84 5.59 -4.78 -22.10
C GLN A 84 5.45 -3.32 -21.67
N PRO A 85 6.20 -2.38 -22.28
CA PRO A 85 6.04 -0.96 -22.01
C PRO A 85 4.69 -0.47 -22.54
N PRO A 86 3.93 0.29 -21.76
CA PRO A 86 2.68 0.86 -22.24
C PRO A 86 2.91 2.10 -23.11
N ALA A 87 1.97 2.38 -24.04
CA ALA A 87 1.78 3.72 -24.53
C ALA A 87 1.04 4.57 -23.47
N LYS A 88 1.20 5.90 -23.50
CA LYS A 88 0.57 6.83 -22.53
C LYS A 88 -0.94 6.62 -22.41
N ASN A 89 -1.64 6.60 -23.54
CA ASN A 89 -3.10 6.42 -23.55
C ASN A 89 -3.50 5.06 -23.01
N THR A 90 -2.70 4.02 -23.26
CA THR A 90 -2.94 2.68 -22.76
C THR A 90 -2.79 2.60 -21.24
N LEU A 91 -1.74 3.23 -20.68
CA LEU A 91 -1.53 3.26 -19.23
C LEU A 91 -2.62 4.07 -18.55
N SER A 92 -2.93 5.25 -19.06
CA SER A 92 -4.00 6.11 -18.54
C SER A 92 -5.36 5.40 -18.57
N HIS A 93 -5.69 4.74 -19.70
CA HIS A 93 -6.93 3.97 -19.80
C HIS A 93 -6.96 2.79 -18.83
N ALA A 94 -5.86 2.05 -18.70
CA ALA A 94 -5.76 0.94 -17.75
C ALA A 94 -5.97 1.41 -16.30
N ASN A 95 -5.38 2.53 -15.90
CA ASN A 95 -5.59 3.13 -14.58
C ASN A 95 -7.05 3.53 -14.33
N LYS A 96 -7.76 3.97 -15.39
CA LYS A 96 -9.15 4.41 -15.28
C LYS A 96 -10.13 3.25 -15.18
N VAL A 97 -9.91 2.17 -15.95
CA VAL A 97 -10.93 1.12 -16.14
C VAL A 97 -10.67 -0.17 -15.37
N ARG A 98 -9.43 -0.44 -15.00
CA ARG A 98 -9.12 -1.66 -14.24
C ARG A 98 -9.52 -1.51 -12.80
N ASP A 99 -10.13 -2.55 -12.27
CA ASP A 99 -10.58 -2.60 -10.88
C ASP A 99 -9.40 -2.43 -9.92
N HIS A 100 -9.47 -1.43 -9.05
CA HIS A 100 -8.47 -1.12 -8.03
C HIS A 100 -8.26 -2.28 -7.05
N ARG A 101 -9.27 -3.15 -6.86
CA ARG A 101 -9.17 -4.35 -6.01
C ARG A 101 -8.04 -5.29 -6.44
N LEU A 102 -7.60 -5.22 -7.70
CA LEU A 102 -6.40 -5.95 -8.13
C LEU A 102 -5.17 -5.52 -7.31
N ALA A 103 -4.94 -4.22 -7.17
CA ALA A 103 -3.78 -3.69 -6.43
C ALA A 103 -3.93 -3.93 -4.93
N GLU A 104 -5.12 -3.70 -4.39
CA GLU A 104 -5.45 -3.95 -2.98
C GLU A 104 -5.22 -5.41 -2.58
N GLN A 105 -5.81 -6.34 -3.33
CA GLN A 105 -5.65 -7.77 -3.04
C GLN A 105 -4.20 -8.23 -3.26
N LEU A 106 -3.51 -7.70 -4.27
CA LEU A 106 -2.10 -8.00 -4.48
C LEU A 106 -1.26 -7.59 -3.27
N PHE A 107 -1.51 -6.39 -2.73
CA PHE A 107 -0.82 -5.90 -1.54
C PHE A 107 -0.99 -6.84 -0.34
N TRP A 108 -2.23 -7.20 0.02
CA TRP A 108 -2.50 -8.06 1.16
C TRP A 108 -1.97 -9.49 0.96
N ARG A 109 -2.14 -10.06 -0.25
CA ARG A 109 -1.60 -11.39 -0.58
C ARG A 109 -0.07 -11.41 -0.58
N MET A 110 0.58 -10.31 -0.95
CA MET A 110 2.04 -10.22 -0.85
C MET A 110 2.50 -10.17 0.59
N LEU A 111 1.82 -9.46 1.49
CA LEU A 111 2.14 -9.48 2.92
C LEU A 111 2.01 -10.89 3.52
N GLU A 112 0.93 -11.60 3.19
CA GLU A 112 0.74 -13.00 3.60
C GLU A 112 1.88 -13.89 3.06
N HIS A 113 2.18 -13.78 1.76
CA HIS A 113 3.23 -14.56 1.12
C HIS A 113 4.61 -14.32 1.74
N LEU A 114 4.98 -13.06 1.92
CA LEU A 114 6.25 -12.69 2.56
C LEU A 114 6.30 -13.16 4.02
N GLY A 115 5.18 -13.11 4.73
CA GLY A 115 5.08 -13.61 6.09
C GLY A 115 5.31 -15.11 6.22
N VAL A 116 4.85 -15.89 5.23
CA VAL A 116 5.09 -17.35 5.18
C VAL A 116 6.54 -17.65 4.82
N GLN A 117 7.11 -16.96 3.84
CA GLN A 117 8.49 -17.17 3.39
C GLN A 117 9.52 -16.70 4.42
N TRP A 118 9.25 -15.59 5.10
CA TRP A 118 10.12 -14.98 6.08
C TRP A 118 9.35 -14.63 7.37
N PRO A 119 9.11 -15.59 8.27
CA PRO A 119 8.35 -15.34 9.51
C PRO A 119 8.93 -14.21 10.38
N ALA A 120 10.24 -13.98 10.33
CA ALA A 120 10.88 -12.87 11.02
C ALA A 120 10.45 -11.49 10.49
N PHE A 121 10.07 -11.41 9.21
CA PHE A 121 9.54 -10.19 8.61
C PHE A 121 8.23 -9.72 9.27
N VAL A 122 7.35 -10.66 9.60
CA VAL A 122 6.05 -10.35 10.24
C VAL A 122 6.18 -10.15 11.76
N ARG A 123 7.10 -10.87 12.39
CA ARG A 123 7.31 -10.78 13.84
C ARG A 123 8.16 -9.57 14.26
N GLY A 124 8.80 -8.90 13.30
CA GLY A 124 9.82 -7.90 13.57
C GLY A 124 11.12 -8.53 14.06
N GLN A 125 12.16 -7.72 14.22
CA GLN A 125 13.44 -8.21 14.72
C GLN A 125 13.46 -8.20 16.25
N PRO A 126 13.61 -9.36 16.91
CA PRO A 126 13.74 -9.40 18.36
C PRO A 126 14.93 -8.55 18.82
N GLY A 127 14.72 -7.75 19.86
CA GLY A 127 15.77 -6.94 20.46
C GLY A 127 16.15 -5.68 19.70
N ARG A 128 15.50 -5.35 18.57
CA ARG A 128 15.76 -4.13 17.81
C ARG A 128 14.47 -3.31 17.58
N GLY A 129 14.60 -2.00 17.64
CA GLY A 129 13.51 -1.06 17.43
C GLY A 129 12.69 -0.72 18.68
N PRO A 130 11.84 0.31 18.61
CA PRO A 130 11.08 0.80 19.75
C PRO A 130 10.05 -0.21 20.28
N GLY A 131 9.49 -1.05 19.42
CA GLY A 131 8.47 -2.04 19.79
C GLY A 131 8.96 -3.09 20.77
N HIS A 132 10.21 -3.47 20.71
CA HIS A 132 10.79 -4.52 21.54
C HIS A 132 10.73 -4.24 23.06
N ARG A 133 10.65 -2.97 23.46
CA ARG A 133 10.53 -2.57 24.87
C ARG A 133 9.16 -2.83 25.47
N PHE A 134 8.16 -3.05 24.62
CA PHE A 134 6.78 -3.29 25.04
C PHE A 134 6.47 -4.77 25.04
N ARG A 135 5.93 -5.25 26.16
CA ARG A 135 5.43 -6.65 26.27
C ARG A 135 4.10 -6.85 25.55
N ARG A 136 3.38 -5.77 25.30
CA ARG A 136 2.08 -5.76 24.62
C ARG A 136 2.26 -5.45 23.14
N SER A 137 1.39 -5.98 22.29
CA SER A 137 1.28 -5.54 20.91
C SER A 137 0.85 -4.08 20.88
N VAL A 138 1.61 -3.26 20.17
CA VAL A 138 1.33 -1.83 19.99
C VAL A 138 1.01 -1.57 18.54
N GLN A 139 -0.12 -0.97 18.29
CA GLN A 139 -0.60 -0.57 16.97
C GLN A 139 -0.57 0.95 16.85
N ILE A 140 -0.14 1.47 15.72
CA ILE A 140 -0.13 2.91 15.43
C ILE A 140 -1.15 3.20 14.33
N VAL A 141 -2.03 4.17 14.56
CA VAL A 141 -3.00 4.64 13.59
C VAL A 141 -2.64 6.06 13.19
N ASP A 142 -2.47 6.27 11.90
CA ASP A 142 -2.18 7.58 11.32
C ASP A 142 -2.75 7.70 9.90
N ALA A 143 -2.80 8.93 9.38
CA ALA A 143 -3.25 9.20 8.02
C ALA A 143 -2.24 10.03 7.24
N THR A 144 -2.07 9.67 5.98
CA THR A 144 -1.25 10.40 5.03
C THR A 144 -2.10 10.95 3.90
N ILE A 145 -1.91 12.23 3.56
CA ILE A 145 -2.56 12.85 2.42
C ILE A 145 -1.71 12.63 1.18
N ILE A 146 -2.31 11.99 0.18
CA ILE A 146 -1.71 11.76 -1.13
C ILE A 146 -2.26 12.82 -2.08
N GLY A 147 -1.42 13.78 -2.47
CA GLY A 147 -1.78 14.79 -3.45
C GLY A 147 -2.03 14.16 -4.82
N LEU A 148 -3.14 14.48 -5.44
CA LEU A 148 -3.53 13.96 -6.74
C LEU A 148 -3.66 15.12 -7.74
N VAL A 149 -3.42 14.84 -9.03
CA VAL A 149 -3.65 15.82 -10.07
C VAL A 149 -5.15 16.06 -10.18
N ALA A 150 -5.57 17.32 -10.14
CA ALA A 150 -6.98 17.72 -10.04
C ALA A 150 -7.90 17.16 -11.14
N SER A 151 -7.35 16.80 -12.31
CA SER A 151 -8.07 16.17 -13.41
C SER A 151 -8.30 14.66 -13.25
N CYS A 152 -7.73 14.02 -12.21
CA CYS A 152 -7.74 12.56 -12.12
C CYS A 152 -8.96 12.00 -11.39
N LEU A 153 -9.72 12.81 -10.62
CA LEU A 153 -10.68 12.24 -9.67
C LEU A 153 -11.87 13.15 -9.40
N ASP A 154 -13.00 12.83 -10.00
CA ASP A 154 -14.27 13.47 -9.65
C ASP A 154 -14.71 13.18 -8.19
N TRP A 155 -14.26 12.06 -7.62
CA TRP A 155 -14.55 11.64 -6.24
C TRP A 155 -13.62 12.21 -5.17
N ALA A 156 -12.43 12.72 -5.55
CA ALA A 156 -11.40 13.19 -4.60
C ALA A 156 -11.27 14.72 -4.58
N LYS A 157 -12.37 15.44 -4.73
CA LYS A 157 -12.38 16.91 -4.62
C LYS A 157 -12.17 17.31 -3.16
N HIS A 158 -10.97 17.71 -2.81
CA HIS A 158 -10.64 18.26 -1.50
C HIS A 158 -10.35 19.76 -1.62
N ARG A 159 -11.00 20.58 -0.79
CA ARG A 159 -10.85 22.04 -0.67
C ARG A 159 -10.25 22.79 -1.87
N ARG A 160 -11.04 23.66 -2.50
CA ARG A 160 -10.62 24.64 -3.51
C ARG A 160 -9.76 24.07 -4.67
N ARG A 161 -10.33 23.19 -5.49
CA ARG A 161 -9.73 22.69 -6.76
C ARG A 161 -8.49 21.79 -6.64
N LYS A 162 -8.16 21.28 -5.46
CA LYS A 162 -7.11 20.28 -5.31
C LYS A 162 -7.74 18.91 -5.07
N ALA A 163 -7.35 17.92 -5.85
CA ALA A 163 -7.71 16.53 -5.60
C ALA A 163 -6.70 15.90 -4.64
N ALA A 164 -7.17 15.21 -3.62
CA ALA A 164 -6.33 14.47 -2.71
C ALA A 164 -7.05 13.19 -2.27
N ALA A 165 -6.30 12.11 -2.14
CA ALA A 165 -6.75 10.93 -1.43
C ALA A 165 -6.12 10.94 -0.04
N LYS A 166 -6.83 10.43 0.95
CA LYS A 166 -6.33 10.23 2.30
C LYS A 166 -6.18 8.74 2.53
N CYS A 167 -5.00 8.32 2.92
CA CYS A 167 -4.69 6.94 3.26
C CYS A 167 -4.55 6.83 4.77
N HIS A 168 -5.50 6.16 5.41
CA HIS A 168 -5.46 5.84 6.83
C HIS A 168 -4.83 4.47 7.01
N LEU A 169 -3.85 4.37 7.88
CA LEU A 169 -3.10 3.14 8.12
C LEU A 169 -3.14 2.76 9.59
N ARG A 170 -3.27 1.46 9.86
CA ARG A 170 -2.91 0.88 11.16
C ARG A 170 -1.67 0.02 10.96
N LEU A 171 -0.60 0.36 11.66
CA LEU A 171 0.70 -0.31 11.62
C LEU A 171 0.98 -1.03 12.93
N ASP A 172 1.57 -2.20 12.83
CA ASP A 172 2.15 -2.89 13.98
C ASP A 172 3.53 -2.31 14.30
N LEU A 173 3.73 -1.85 15.53
CA LEU A 173 4.97 -1.19 15.96
C LEU A 173 6.19 -2.13 15.97
N HIS A 174 6.00 -3.43 16.11
CA HIS A 174 7.10 -4.39 16.15
C HIS A 174 7.63 -4.72 14.76
N SER A 175 6.75 -4.92 13.81
CA SER A 175 7.10 -5.28 12.43
C SER A 175 7.12 -4.09 11.47
N PHE A 176 6.54 -2.96 11.83
CA PHE A 176 6.24 -1.81 10.96
C PHE A 176 5.40 -2.18 9.73
N LEU A 177 4.68 -3.30 9.81
CA LEU A 177 3.82 -3.74 8.72
C LEU A 177 2.39 -3.22 8.90
N PRO A 178 1.72 -2.85 7.81
CA PRO A 178 0.33 -2.47 7.84
C PRO A 178 -0.54 -3.68 8.22
N ARG A 179 -1.46 -3.45 9.14
CA ARG A 179 -2.51 -4.40 9.54
C ARG A 179 -3.86 -4.01 8.95
N MET A 180 -4.02 -2.75 8.61
CA MET A 180 -5.20 -2.22 7.95
C MET A 180 -4.82 -0.97 7.16
N ALA A 181 -5.49 -0.77 6.02
CA ALA A 181 -5.37 0.43 5.19
C ALA A 181 -6.75 0.79 4.63
N VAL A 182 -7.11 2.06 4.73
CA VAL A 182 -8.34 2.61 4.13
C VAL A 182 -7.95 3.85 3.33
N VAL A 183 -8.37 3.88 2.08
CA VAL A 183 -8.12 5.02 1.19
C VAL A 183 -9.46 5.68 0.85
N ASP A 184 -9.57 6.96 1.09
CA ASP A 184 -10.79 7.72 0.78
C ASP A 184 -10.50 9.13 0.25
N ALA A 185 -11.55 9.89 -0.03
CA ALA A 185 -11.48 11.24 -0.58
C ALA A 185 -11.25 12.35 0.46
N GLY A 186 -10.64 12.02 1.60
CA GLY A 186 -10.32 13.00 2.66
C GLY A 186 -11.38 13.11 3.74
N THR A 187 -12.01 11.99 4.08
CA THR A 187 -12.90 11.88 5.24
C THR A 187 -12.19 12.28 6.54
N ALA A 188 -12.90 12.81 7.50
CA ALA A 188 -12.35 13.16 8.81
C ALA A 188 -11.80 11.91 9.52
N ASP A 189 -10.67 12.05 10.20
CA ASP A 189 -9.97 10.93 10.86
C ASP A 189 -10.84 10.21 11.88
N VAL A 190 -11.62 10.96 12.64
CA VAL A 190 -12.55 10.43 13.65
C VAL A 190 -13.55 9.44 13.05
N THR A 191 -14.00 9.67 11.83
CA THR A 191 -14.99 8.80 11.14
C THR A 191 -14.40 7.42 10.84
N ARG A 192 -13.07 7.32 10.66
CA ARG A 192 -12.37 6.07 10.36
C ARG A 192 -11.83 5.36 11.59
N ALA A 193 -11.86 6.00 12.76
CA ALA A 193 -11.30 5.46 14.00
C ALA A 193 -11.86 4.06 14.34
N ALA A 194 -13.18 3.91 14.31
CA ALA A 194 -13.83 2.63 14.63
C ALA A 194 -13.45 1.52 13.65
N GLU A 195 -13.41 1.80 12.35
CA GLU A 195 -13.02 0.86 11.31
C GLU A 195 -11.56 0.41 11.48
N LEU A 196 -10.64 1.37 11.66
CA LEU A 196 -9.21 1.10 11.84
C LEU A 196 -8.93 0.28 13.12
N CYS A 197 -9.73 0.48 14.16
CA CYS A 197 -9.58 -0.22 15.44
C CYS A 197 -10.40 -1.52 15.55
N ALA A 198 -11.20 -1.88 14.53
CA ALA A 198 -12.11 -3.03 14.60
C ALA A 198 -11.43 -4.35 14.96
N GLY A 199 -10.26 -4.63 14.39
CA GLY A 199 -9.52 -5.87 14.59
C GLY A 199 -8.59 -5.90 15.81
N LEU A 200 -8.61 -4.89 16.69
CA LEU A 200 -7.82 -4.88 17.92
C LEU A 200 -8.37 -5.85 18.95
N ARG A 201 -7.47 -6.49 19.70
CA ARG A 201 -7.79 -7.49 20.72
C ARG A 201 -7.57 -6.94 22.13
N ALA A 202 -8.23 -7.53 23.12
CA ALA A 202 -8.00 -7.21 24.52
C ALA A 202 -6.50 -7.33 24.87
N GLY A 203 -5.99 -6.38 25.61
CA GLY A 203 -4.58 -6.31 26.02
C GLY A 203 -3.65 -5.62 25.01
N GLU A 204 -4.08 -5.35 23.77
CA GLU A 204 -3.30 -4.57 22.82
C GLU A 204 -3.37 -3.06 23.16
N VAL A 205 -2.40 -2.31 22.66
CA VAL A 205 -2.32 -0.85 22.80
C VAL A 205 -2.46 -0.23 21.42
N VAL A 206 -3.31 0.77 21.27
CA VAL A 206 -3.39 1.58 20.04
C VAL A 206 -2.94 3.01 20.34
N ILE A 207 -2.11 3.55 19.47
CA ILE A 207 -1.62 4.94 19.50
C ILE A 207 -2.19 5.66 18.29
N PHE A 208 -2.81 6.81 18.49
CA PHE A 208 -3.35 7.65 17.42
C PHE A 208 -3.28 9.13 17.74
N ASP A 209 -3.29 9.97 16.71
CA ASP A 209 -3.33 11.42 16.88
C ASP A 209 -4.68 11.89 17.44
N LYS A 210 -4.70 13.10 18.01
CA LYS A 210 -5.90 13.77 18.55
C LYS A 210 -7.06 13.84 17.55
N ALA A 211 -6.78 13.85 16.25
CA ALA A 211 -7.79 13.87 15.20
C ALA A 211 -8.68 12.61 15.14
N TYR A 212 -8.25 11.52 15.79
CA TYR A 212 -9.01 10.28 15.91
C TYR A 212 -9.78 10.16 17.23
N VAL A 213 -9.66 11.14 18.12
CA VAL A 213 -10.28 11.10 19.45
C VAL A 213 -11.78 11.32 19.33
N ASP A 214 -12.54 10.32 19.77
CA ASP A 214 -13.99 10.33 19.94
C ASP A 214 -14.33 9.59 21.22
N PHE A 215 -14.92 10.27 22.20
CA PHE A 215 -15.16 9.71 23.54
C PHE A 215 -16.04 8.45 23.51
N PRO A 216 -17.14 8.38 22.75
CA PRO A 216 -17.88 7.14 22.56
C PRO A 216 -17.02 6.00 22.07
N HIS A 217 -16.15 6.24 21.07
CA HIS A 217 -15.24 5.23 20.54
C HIS A 217 -14.19 4.80 21.57
N LEU A 218 -13.62 5.73 22.32
CA LEU A 218 -12.67 5.42 23.40
C LEU A 218 -13.30 4.53 24.47
N ASN A 219 -14.56 4.78 24.84
CA ASN A 219 -15.31 3.94 25.77
C ASN A 219 -15.50 2.51 25.20
N VAL A 220 -15.80 2.36 23.91
CA VAL A 220 -15.89 1.05 23.26
C VAL A 220 -14.56 0.31 23.30
N LEU A 221 -13.45 0.98 23.04
CA LEU A 221 -12.10 0.38 23.17
C LEU A 221 -11.83 -0.06 24.60
N HIS A 222 -12.15 0.77 25.59
CA HIS A 222 -12.00 0.45 27.01
C HIS A 222 -12.80 -0.79 27.41
N GLN A 223 -14.07 -0.87 27.03
CA GLN A 223 -14.93 -2.03 27.29
C GLN A 223 -14.41 -3.31 26.64
N ARG A 224 -13.73 -3.21 25.49
CA ARG A 224 -13.05 -4.33 24.82
C ARG A 224 -11.72 -4.70 25.44
N GLY A 225 -11.27 -4.01 26.50
CA GLY A 225 -9.97 -4.23 27.12
C GLY A 225 -8.78 -3.79 26.27
N VAL A 226 -9.00 -2.89 25.31
CA VAL A 226 -7.95 -2.30 24.47
C VAL A 226 -7.46 -1.03 25.14
N PHE A 227 -6.16 -0.91 25.31
CA PHE A 227 -5.54 0.31 25.83
C PHE A 227 -5.33 1.29 24.69
N TRP A 228 -5.51 2.58 24.95
CA TRP A 228 -5.32 3.62 23.96
C TRP A 228 -4.43 4.75 24.49
N VAL A 229 -3.68 5.36 23.61
CA VAL A 229 -2.81 6.51 23.87
C VAL A 229 -3.04 7.54 22.78
N SER A 230 -3.30 8.78 23.20
CA SER A 230 -3.43 9.92 22.30
C SER A 230 -2.86 11.17 22.95
N ARG A 231 -2.61 12.20 22.13
CA ARG A 231 -2.29 13.53 22.68
C ARG A 231 -3.52 14.12 23.32
N CYS A 232 -3.30 14.82 24.45
CA CYS A 232 -4.36 15.56 25.11
C CYS A 232 -4.92 16.67 24.20
N LEU A 233 -6.22 16.90 24.27
CA LEU A 233 -6.83 18.09 23.68
C LEU A 233 -6.46 19.28 24.58
N GLU A 234 -5.91 20.35 24.01
CA GLU A 234 -5.44 21.53 24.74
C GLU A 234 -6.57 22.36 25.35
N ARG A 235 -7.84 21.94 25.19
CA ARG A 235 -9.02 22.62 25.76
C ARG A 235 -9.92 21.57 26.40
N PHE A 236 -9.88 21.54 27.70
CA PHE A 236 -10.95 21.12 28.57
C PHE A 236 -11.46 22.37 29.30
#